data_cde94d467d75c1cbb80fa6c47e38f266
#
_entry.id   cde94d467d75c1cbb80fa6c47e38f266
#
_cell.length_a   1.000
_cell.length_b   1.000
_cell.length_c   1.000
_cell.angle_alpha   90.00
_cell.angle_beta   90.00
_cell.angle_gamma   90.00
#
_symmetry.space_group_name_H-M   'P 1'
#
loop_
_entity.id
_entity.type
_entity.pdbx_description
1 polymer ?
#
loop_
_entity_poly.entity_id
_entity_poly.type
_entity_poly.pdbx_seq_one_letter_code
_entity_poly.pdbx_strand_id
1 'polypeptide(L)'
;MSPTADGSGIRAVSRAWQVLRAFTPERMSLTLTDLVRDTGLPRTTVLRLVETLAGEGLVESGRDGRVRVGTSLIAFAAFADTAWTVPPASLARMRALAAETGETVSLYVREGTGRVVVGQAPSPNTLRHVVEPGDVLTMSAGSAAYVLLSLEPPEERELLFARIAAESDGDAEALRAGTEAAAERGWCVTHGEREPGNSGLAVPVPFPDGPAPARPPVLAVGGPTVRFTEDKIPGFVLAVRRCAEDIARTGLPPALY
;
A
#
# COMPACT_ATOMS: atom_id res chain seq x y z
N MET A 1 -13.78 8.48 3.86
CA MET A 1 -14.01 9.78 3.16
C MET A 1 -12.78 10.65 3.39
N SER A 2 -11.86 10.72 2.42
CA SER A 2 -10.70 11.61 2.57
C SER A 2 -11.07 13.00 2.06
N PRO A 3 -11.14 14.02 2.90
CA PRO A 3 -10.98 15.38 2.43
C PRO A 3 -9.47 15.57 2.19
N THR A 4 -9.07 15.80 0.95
CA THR A 4 -7.78 16.41 0.67
C THR A 4 -7.70 17.67 1.54
N ALA A 5 -6.80 17.67 2.51
CA ALA A 5 -6.43 18.85 3.23
C ALA A 5 -5.89 19.86 2.21
N ASP A 6 -6.35 21.06 2.33
CA ASP A 6 -6.12 22.26 1.52
C ASP A 6 -7.03 22.44 0.30
N GLY A 7 -7.76 23.56 0.33
CA GLY A 7 -8.75 23.94 -0.68
C GLY A 7 -8.19 24.31 -2.07
N SER A 8 -6.96 23.89 -2.43
CA SER A 8 -6.32 24.19 -3.71
C SER A 8 -6.54 23.11 -4.79
N GLY A 9 -6.99 21.93 -4.42
CA GLY A 9 -7.21 20.82 -5.35
C GLY A 9 -8.48 20.97 -6.20
N ILE A 10 -8.47 20.44 -7.44
CA ILE A 10 -9.66 20.39 -8.31
C ILE A 10 -10.62 19.32 -7.78
N ARG A 11 -11.61 19.74 -7.01
CA ARG A 11 -12.61 18.86 -6.34
C ARG A 11 -13.27 17.85 -7.29
N ALA A 12 -13.42 18.19 -8.58
CA ALA A 12 -13.98 17.29 -9.57
C ALA A 12 -13.11 16.05 -9.79
N VAL A 13 -11.77 16.22 -9.83
CA VAL A 13 -10.81 15.11 -9.98
C VAL A 13 -10.87 14.17 -8.79
N SER A 14 -10.85 14.71 -7.57
CA SER A 14 -10.94 13.90 -6.35
C SER A 14 -12.26 13.10 -6.29
N ARG A 15 -13.38 13.71 -6.69
CA ARG A 15 -14.69 13.04 -6.73
C ARG A 15 -14.76 11.97 -7.83
N ALA A 16 -14.18 12.22 -9.00
CA ALA A 16 -14.06 11.23 -10.06
C ALA A 16 -13.27 10.01 -9.59
N TRP A 17 -12.16 10.26 -8.89
CA TRP A 17 -11.35 9.21 -8.28
C TRP A 17 -12.12 8.40 -7.21
N GLN A 18 -12.97 9.05 -6.39
CA GLN A 18 -13.84 8.35 -5.44
C GLN A 18 -14.79 7.37 -6.15
N VAL A 19 -15.33 7.75 -7.32
CA VAL A 19 -16.18 6.86 -8.13
C VAL A 19 -15.39 5.65 -8.63
N LEU A 20 -14.16 5.85 -9.14
CA LEU A 20 -13.31 4.75 -9.62
C LEU A 20 -12.91 3.80 -8.48
N ARG A 21 -12.59 4.32 -7.30
CA ARG A 21 -12.24 3.51 -6.11
C ARG A 21 -13.38 2.70 -5.52
N ALA A 22 -14.63 2.92 -5.94
CA ALA A 22 -15.77 2.11 -5.52
C ALA A 22 -15.78 0.71 -6.16
N PHE A 23 -15.04 0.52 -7.25
CA PHE A 23 -14.88 -0.79 -7.90
C PHE A 23 -13.80 -1.60 -7.18
N THR A 24 -14.09 -2.89 -6.98
CA THR A 24 -13.13 -3.87 -6.43
C THR A 24 -13.19 -5.16 -7.25
N PRO A 25 -12.23 -6.08 -7.13
CA PRO A 25 -12.28 -7.38 -7.81
C PRO A 25 -13.59 -8.14 -7.57
N GLU A 26 -14.19 -8.00 -6.37
CA GLU A 26 -15.47 -8.64 -5.99
C GLU A 26 -16.68 -7.85 -6.50
N ARG A 27 -16.47 -6.58 -6.86
CA ARG A 27 -17.54 -5.62 -7.23
C ARG A 27 -17.20 -4.89 -8.53
N MET A 28 -17.03 -5.64 -9.62
CA MET A 28 -16.67 -5.10 -10.94
C MET A 28 -17.83 -4.42 -11.67
N SER A 29 -19.04 -4.47 -11.15
CA SER A 29 -20.24 -3.90 -11.78
C SER A 29 -21.16 -3.30 -10.72
N LEU A 30 -21.36 -1.99 -10.75
CA LEU A 30 -22.08 -1.21 -9.74
C LEU A 30 -23.29 -0.50 -10.35
N THR A 31 -24.35 -0.35 -9.57
CA THR A 31 -25.46 0.54 -9.92
C THR A 31 -25.15 1.98 -9.53
N LEU A 32 -25.87 2.95 -10.09
CA LEU A 32 -25.76 4.34 -9.67
C LEU A 32 -26.08 4.50 -8.17
N THR A 33 -26.99 3.68 -7.64
CA THR A 33 -27.35 3.68 -6.20
C THR A 33 -26.19 3.18 -5.33
N ASP A 34 -25.46 2.15 -5.77
CA ASP A 34 -24.26 1.67 -5.09
C ASP A 34 -23.20 2.77 -5.05
N LEU A 35 -22.93 3.41 -6.18
CA LEU A 35 -21.96 4.51 -6.27
C LEU A 35 -22.33 5.69 -5.36
N VAL A 36 -23.62 6.07 -5.29
CA VAL A 36 -24.09 7.12 -4.36
C VAL A 36 -23.84 6.74 -2.91
N ARG A 37 -24.18 5.51 -2.52
CA ARG A 37 -23.97 5.00 -1.16
C ARG A 37 -22.48 4.99 -0.79
N ASP A 38 -21.63 4.45 -1.68
CA ASP A 38 -20.23 4.22 -1.40
C ASP A 38 -19.39 5.52 -1.43
N THR A 39 -19.77 6.49 -2.26
CA THR A 39 -19.09 7.79 -2.34
C THR A 39 -19.64 8.84 -1.38
N GLY A 40 -20.89 8.68 -0.91
CA GLY A 40 -21.61 9.70 -0.14
C GLY A 40 -21.93 10.97 -0.93
N LEU A 41 -21.73 10.97 -2.25
CA LEU A 41 -21.99 12.13 -3.12
C LEU A 41 -23.48 12.20 -3.52
N PRO A 42 -24.01 13.42 -3.76
CA PRO A 42 -25.37 13.58 -4.29
C PRO A 42 -25.52 12.83 -5.62
N ARG A 43 -26.69 12.20 -5.83
CA ARG A 43 -27.00 11.41 -7.02
C ARG A 43 -26.73 12.14 -8.34
N THR A 44 -27.08 13.42 -8.41
CA THR A 44 -26.83 14.25 -9.61
C THR A 44 -25.34 14.45 -9.87
N THR A 45 -24.52 14.53 -8.82
CA THR A 45 -23.05 14.63 -8.93
C THR A 45 -22.48 13.31 -9.43
N VAL A 46 -22.91 12.17 -8.86
CA VAL A 46 -22.44 10.85 -9.29
C VAL A 46 -22.82 10.60 -10.75
N LEU A 47 -24.04 10.93 -11.17
CA LEU A 47 -24.48 10.77 -12.55
C LEU A 47 -23.57 11.54 -13.52
N ARG A 48 -23.32 12.83 -13.26
CA ARG A 48 -22.44 13.67 -14.09
C ARG A 48 -21.00 13.15 -14.13
N LEU A 49 -20.49 12.65 -13.01
CA LEU A 49 -19.15 12.04 -12.96
C LEU A 49 -19.10 10.77 -13.80
N VAL A 50 -20.10 9.89 -13.68
CA VAL A 50 -20.19 8.66 -14.50
C VAL A 50 -20.28 8.98 -15.98
N GLU A 51 -21.10 9.96 -16.39
CA GLU A 51 -21.19 10.42 -17.79
C GLU A 51 -19.85 10.94 -18.31
N THR A 52 -19.14 11.76 -17.51
CA THR A 52 -17.82 12.27 -17.88
C THR A 52 -16.79 11.15 -17.98
N LEU A 53 -16.72 10.28 -16.96
CA LEU A 53 -15.78 9.14 -16.94
C LEU A 53 -16.06 8.16 -18.09
N ALA A 54 -17.34 8.00 -18.49
CA ALA A 54 -17.72 7.19 -19.64
C ALA A 54 -17.27 7.82 -20.96
N GLY A 55 -17.40 9.15 -21.09
CA GLY A 55 -16.87 9.89 -22.24
C GLY A 55 -15.37 9.74 -22.43
N GLU A 56 -14.63 9.62 -21.33
CA GLU A 56 -13.17 9.38 -21.31
C GLU A 56 -12.81 7.87 -21.39
N GLY A 57 -13.80 6.97 -21.45
CA GLY A 57 -13.57 5.52 -21.49
C GLY A 57 -13.04 4.90 -20.20
N LEU A 58 -13.07 5.63 -19.08
CA LEU A 58 -12.63 5.17 -17.76
C LEU A 58 -13.68 4.28 -17.08
N VAL A 59 -14.95 4.46 -17.41
CA VAL A 59 -16.05 3.55 -17.06
C VAL A 59 -16.93 3.30 -18.28
N GLU A 60 -17.76 2.28 -18.23
CA GLU A 60 -18.78 1.97 -19.23
C GLU A 60 -20.16 1.86 -18.58
N SER A 61 -21.17 2.51 -19.14
CA SER A 61 -22.57 2.37 -18.72
C SER A 61 -23.26 1.32 -19.55
N GLY A 62 -23.62 0.20 -18.93
CA GLY A 62 -24.36 -0.87 -19.60
C GLY A 62 -25.82 -0.53 -19.83
N ARG A 63 -26.48 -1.19 -20.80
CA ARG A 63 -27.92 -1.08 -21.05
C ARG A 63 -28.79 -1.57 -19.88
N ASP A 64 -28.20 -2.33 -18.99
CA ASP A 64 -28.76 -2.84 -17.72
C ASP A 64 -28.72 -1.78 -16.58
N GLY A 65 -28.28 -0.54 -16.88
CA GLY A 65 -28.14 0.53 -15.91
C GLY A 65 -26.96 0.35 -14.92
N ARG A 66 -26.07 -0.60 -15.19
CA ARG A 66 -24.88 -0.83 -14.37
C ARG A 66 -23.66 -0.16 -14.99
N VAL A 67 -22.79 0.33 -14.13
CA VAL A 67 -21.50 0.93 -14.46
C VAL A 67 -20.40 -0.09 -14.24
N ARG A 68 -19.48 -0.20 -15.19
CA ARG A 68 -18.33 -1.11 -15.17
C ARG A 68 -17.04 -0.33 -15.41
N VAL A 69 -15.93 -0.95 -15.11
CA VAL A 69 -14.59 -0.40 -15.42
C VAL A 69 -14.42 -0.32 -16.95
N GLY A 70 -13.97 0.82 -17.45
CA GLY A 70 -13.80 1.06 -18.88
C GLY A 70 -12.46 0.57 -19.43
N THR A 71 -12.42 0.33 -20.74
CA THR A 71 -11.25 -0.25 -21.42
C THR A 71 -10.04 0.66 -21.47
N SER A 72 -10.19 1.99 -21.35
CA SER A 72 -9.06 2.94 -21.27
C SER A 72 -8.15 2.65 -20.07
N LEU A 73 -8.66 2.09 -18.98
CA LEU A 73 -7.86 1.73 -17.83
C LEU A 73 -6.90 0.56 -18.08
N ILE A 74 -7.13 -0.26 -19.09
CA ILE A 74 -6.21 -1.35 -19.48
C ILE A 74 -4.86 -0.77 -19.92
N ALA A 75 -4.87 0.30 -20.73
CA ALA A 75 -3.63 0.95 -21.18
C ALA A 75 -2.89 1.61 -19.99
N PHE A 76 -3.63 2.29 -19.11
CA PHE A 76 -3.02 2.88 -17.90
C PHE A 76 -2.46 1.84 -16.95
N ALA A 77 -3.15 0.70 -16.78
CA ALA A 77 -2.65 -0.42 -15.98
C ALA A 77 -1.33 -0.97 -16.55
N ALA A 78 -1.21 -1.11 -17.87
CA ALA A 78 0.03 -1.54 -18.51
C ALA A 78 1.19 -0.56 -18.30
N PHE A 79 0.94 0.76 -18.33
CA PHE A 79 1.94 1.76 -17.99
C PHE A 79 2.33 1.69 -16.52
N ALA A 80 1.34 1.59 -15.63
CA ALA A 80 1.58 1.48 -14.19
C ALA A 80 2.39 0.21 -13.88
N ASP A 81 2.05 -0.93 -14.48
CA ASP A 81 2.80 -2.18 -14.34
C ASP A 81 4.26 -2.00 -14.77
N THR A 82 4.50 -1.42 -15.95
CA THR A 82 5.87 -1.15 -16.42
C THR A 82 6.65 -0.23 -15.46
N ALA A 83 6.00 0.83 -14.96
CA ALA A 83 6.64 1.82 -14.09
C ALA A 83 6.92 1.28 -12.68
N TRP A 84 6.05 0.40 -12.16
CA TRP A 84 6.11 -0.11 -10.79
C TRP A 84 6.64 -1.57 -10.71
N THR A 85 6.95 -2.20 -11.83
CA THR A 85 7.52 -3.56 -11.82
C THR A 85 8.87 -3.58 -11.12
N VAL A 86 8.99 -4.45 -10.12
CA VAL A 86 10.28 -4.70 -9.43
C VAL A 86 11.24 -5.35 -10.41
N PRO A 87 12.46 -4.82 -10.61
CA PRO A 87 13.45 -5.41 -11.50
C PRO A 87 13.70 -6.88 -11.21
N PRO A 88 13.91 -7.72 -12.24
CA PRO A 88 14.11 -9.16 -12.07
C PRO A 88 15.23 -9.53 -11.09
N ALA A 89 16.32 -8.75 -11.05
CA ALA A 89 17.42 -8.96 -10.12
C ALA A 89 16.98 -8.74 -8.65
N SER A 90 16.21 -7.68 -8.37
CA SER A 90 15.68 -7.40 -7.04
C SER A 90 14.60 -8.41 -6.64
N LEU A 91 13.73 -8.80 -7.57
CA LEU A 91 12.75 -9.84 -7.31
C LEU A 91 13.42 -11.20 -6.99
N ALA A 92 14.55 -11.51 -7.63
CA ALA A 92 15.34 -12.70 -7.28
C ALA A 92 15.88 -12.65 -5.84
N ARG A 93 16.29 -11.47 -5.36
CA ARG A 93 16.70 -11.26 -3.95
C ARG A 93 15.53 -11.45 -2.97
N MET A 94 14.37 -10.91 -3.31
CA MET A 94 13.15 -11.11 -2.52
C MET A 94 12.76 -12.59 -2.45
N ARG A 95 12.85 -13.34 -3.56
CA ARG A 95 12.59 -14.78 -3.58
C ARG A 95 13.58 -15.58 -2.73
N ALA A 96 14.87 -15.21 -2.77
CA ALA A 96 15.88 -15.82 -1.91
C ALA A 96 15.58 -15.57 -0.42
N LEU A 97 15.19 -14.36 -0.05
CA LEU A 97 14.76 -14.02 1.30
C LEU A 97 13.51 -14.81 1.71
N ALA A 98 12.53 -14.96 0.83
CA ALA A 98 11.33 -15.74 1.10
C ALA A 98 11.67 -17.23 1.36
N ALA A 99 12.60 -17.80 0.61
CA ALA A 99 13.09 -19.16 0.81
C ALA A 99 13.89 -19.29 2.12
N GLU A 100 14.72 -18.31 2.47
CA GLU A 100 15.53 -18.28 3.69
C GLU A 100 14.68 -18.18 4.97
N THR A 101 13.69 -17.26 4.97
CA THR A 101 12.83 -17.00 6.13
C THR A 101 11.62 -17.95 6.21
N GLY A 102 11.21 -18.52 5.08
CA GLY A 102 9.96 -19.26 4.95
C GLY A 102 8.73 -18.36 4.91
N GLU A 103 8.87 -17.02 4.80
CA GLU A 103 7.77 -16.06 4.90
C GLU A 103 7.57 -15.29 3.60
N THR A 104 6.37 -14.72 3.42
CA THR A 104 6.08 -13.81 2.29
C THR A 104 6.90 -12.53 2.44
N VAL A 105 7.60 -12.16 1.37
CA VAL A 105 8.37 -10.91 1.27
C VAL A 105 7.60 -9.92 0.42
N SER A 106 7.40 -8.71 0.92
CA SER A 106 6.66 -7.65 0.21
C SER A 106 7.42 -6.34 0.24
N LEU A 107 7.38 -5.61 -0.88
CA LEU A 107 7.88 -4.25 -1.01
C LEU A 107 6.69 -3.29 -1.01
N TYR A 108 6.71 -2.33 -0.10
CA TYR A 108 5.63 -1.36 0.09
C TYR A 108 6.10 0.07 -0.16
N VAL A 109 5.19 0.90 -0.66
CA VAL A 109 5.32 2.36 -0.68
C VAL A 109 4.08 2.99 -0.04
N ARG A 110 4.23 4.19 0.54
CA ARG A 110 3.10 4.94 1.07
C ARG A 110 2.31 5.61 -0.06
N GLU A 111 0.99 5.55 0.03
CA GLU A 111 0.06 6.29 -0.80
C GLU A 111 -1.03 6.93 0.07
N GLY A 112 -0.91 8.23 0.32
CA GLY A 112 -1.83 8.94 1.22
C GLY A 112 -1.79 8.36 2.63
N THR A 113 -2.94 7.87 3.12
CA THR A 113 -3.12 7.19 4.41
C THR A 113 -3.07 5.66 4.32
N GLY A 114 -2.70 5.14 3.15
CA GLY A 114 -2.50 3.72 2.87
C GLY A 114 -1.06 3.39 2.46
N ARG A 115 -0.80 2.10 2.31
CA ARG A 115 0.42 1.57 1.70
C ARG A 115 0.08 0.60 0.58
N VAL A 116 0.78 0.70 -0.52
CA VAL A 116 0.59 -0.14 -1.72
C VAL A 116 1.67 -1.20 -1.76
N VAL A 117 1.28 -2.44 -2.05
CA VAL A 117 2.22 -3.51 -2.40
C VAL A 117 2.71 -3.27 -3.82
N VAL A 118 3.99 -2.97 -4.00
CA VAL A 118 4.58 -2.77 -5.33
C VAL A 118 5.37 -3.99 -5.82
N GLY A 119 5.65 -4.93 -4.92
CA GLY A 119 6.31 -6.18 -5.27
C GLY A 119 6.15 -7.23 -4.19
N GLN A 120 6.14 -8.50 -4.61
CA GLN A 120 5.97 -9.62 -3.70
C GLN A 120 6.77 -10.84 -4.16
N ALA A 121 7.32 -11.56 -3.18
CA ALA A 121 7.79 -12.94 -3.34
C ALA A 121 7.04 -13.81 -2.32
N PRO A 122 6.19 -14.76 -2.76
CA PRO A 122 5.36 -15.55 -1.86
C PRO A 122 6.20 -16.51 -1.03
N SER A 123 5.75 -16.76 0.20
CA SER A 123 6.28 -17.82 1.05
C SER A 123 6.16 -19.18 0.35
N PRO A 124 7.14 -20.09 0.52
CA PRO A 124 7.02 -21.48 0.04
C PRO A 124 5.99 -22.30 0.85
N ASN A 125 5.57 -21.80 2.00
CA ASN A 125 4.63 -22.49 2.89
C ASN A 125 3.17 -22.30 2.46
N THR A 126 2.32 -23.31 2.65
CA THR A 126 0.88 -23.24 2.35
C THR A 126 0.17 -22.22 3.24
N LEU A 127 0.44 -22.25 4.55
CA LEU A 127 -0.04 -21.21 5.47
C LEU A 127 0.91 -20.02 5.40
N ARG A 128 0.45 -18.94 4.76
CA ARG A 128 1.26 -17.76 4.50
C ARG A 128 0.43 -16.49 4.53
N HIS A 129 1.12 -15.37 4.70
CA HIS A 129 0.53 -14.05 4.46
C HIS A 129 0.28 -13.87 2.96
N VAL A 130 -0.94 -13.50 2.60
CA VAL A 130 -1.36 -13.30 1.20
C VAL A 130 -1.60 -11.81 0.97
N VAL A 131 -0.83 -11.24 0.08
CA VAL A 131 -1.00 -9.91 -0.50
C VAL A 131 -0.51 -9.96 -1.93
N GLU A 132 -1.01 -9.10 -2.80
CA GLU A 132 -0.62 -9.06 -4.21
C GLU A 132 -0.18 -7.64 -4.62
N PRO A 133 0.70 -7.49 -5.62
CA PRO A 133 1.02 -6.17 -6.17
C PRO A 133 -0.24 -5.43 -6.59
N GLY A 134 -0.36 -4.17 -6.14
CA GLY A 134 -1.55 -3.34 -6.31
C GLY A 134 -2.49 -3.32 -5.11
N ASP A 135 -2.38 -4.26 -4.16
CA ASP A 135 -3.16 -4.20 -2.92
C ASP A 135 -2.84 -2.94 -2.12
N VAL A 136 -3.90 -2.31 -1.62
CA VAL A 136 -3.82 -1.14 -0.75
C VAL A 136 -4.19 -1.54 0.67
N LEU A 137 -3.25 -1.45 1.58
CA LEU A 137 -3.43 -1.75 3.00
C LEU A 137 -3.50 -0.46 3.82
N THR A 138 -4.21 -0.49 4.94
CA THR A 138 -4.27 0.64 5.87
C THR A 138 -2.92 0.90 6.52
N MET A 139 -2.71 2.16 6.95
CA MET A 139 -1.53 2.55 7.76
C MET A 139 -1.82 2.55 9.26
N SER A 140 -3.01 2.09 9.68
CA SER A 140 -3.45 2.13 11.09
C SER A 140 -2.67 1.19 12.00
N ALA A 141 -2.03 0.15 11.46
CA ALA A 141 -1.26 -0.82 12.24
C ALA A 141 -0.29 -1.63 11.37
N GLY A 142 0.70 -2.24 12.03
CA GLY A 142 1.62 -3.20 11.44
C GLY A 142 2.99 -2.65 11.10
N SER A 143 3.98 -3.53 11.11
CA SER A 143 5.41 -3.19 11.01
C SER A 143 5.77 -2.30 9.81
N ALA A 144 5.24 -2.60 8.62
CA ALA A 144 5.49 -1.79 7.43
C ALA A 144 4.86 -0.39 7.51
N ALA A 145 3.71 -0.24 8.21
CA ALA A 145 3.09 1.07 8.43
C ALA A 145 3.98 1.95 9.30
N TYR A 146 4.44 1.44 10.43
CA TYR A 146 5.28 2.19 11.35
C TYR A 146 6.62 2.58 10.72
N VAL A 147 7.24 1.68 9.97
CA VAL A 147 8.49 2.00 9.25
C VAL A 147 8.26 3.03 8.16
N LEU A 148 7.18 2.93 7.35
CA LEU A 148 6.85 3.94 6.34
C LEU A 148 6.61 5.32 6.97
N LEU A 149 5.85 5.37 8.07
CA LEU A 149 5.60 6.63 8.80
C LEU A 149 6.87 7.20 9.41
N SER A 150 7.81 6.35 9.87
CA SER A 150 9.08 6.81 10.43
C SER A 150 9.99 7.51 9.43
N LEU A 151 9.78 7.27 8.13
CA LEU A 151 10.54 7.90 7.04
C LEU A 151 10.00 9.27 6.62
N GLU A 152 8.81 9.65 7.10
CA GLU A 152 8.20 10.94 6.78
C GLU A 152 8.79 12.07 7.67
N PRO A 153 8.84 13.31 7.15
CA PRO A 153 9.19 14.46 7.96
C PRO A 153 8.28 14.60 9.19
N PRO A 154 8.79 15.07 10.35
CA PRO A 154 7.99 15.14 11.59
C PRO A 154 6.67 15.90 11.43
N GLU A 155 6.65 17.00 10.70
CA GLU A 155 5.44 17.81 10.49
C GLU A 155 4.39 17.06 9.65
N GLU A 156 4.82 16.36 8.60
CA GLU A 156 3.92 15.54 7.75
C GLU A 156 3.40 14.32 8.52
N ARG A 157 4.21 13.75 9.38
CA ARG A 157 3.89 12.60 10.21
C ARG A 157 2.73 12.88 11.16
N GLU A 158 2.72 14.03 11.83
CA GLU A 158 1.62 14.44 12.73
C GLU A 158 0.29 14.61 11.97
N LEU A 159 0.34 15.20 10.77
CA LEU A 159 -0.84 15.31 9.92
C LEU A 159 -1.36 13.92 9.47
N LEU A 160 -0.43 12.99 9.17
CA LEU A 160 -0.79 11.62 8.81
C LEU A 160 -1.42 10.86 9.96
N PHE A 161 -0.90 10.97 11.19
CA PHE A 161 -1.51 10.32 12.36
C PHE A 161 -2.96 10.75 12.55
N ALA A 162 -3.23 12.07 12.49
CA ALA A 162 -4.58 12.59 12.62
C ALA A 162 -5.52 12.08 11.50
N ARG A 163 -5.03 12.04 10.26
CA ARG A 163 -5.80 11.56 9.11
C ARG A 163 -6.07 10.07 9.17
N ILE A 164 -5.05 9.26 9.48
CA ILE A 164 -5.19 7.80 9.60
C ILE A 164 -6.18 7.46 10.71
N ALA A 165 -6.09 8.10 11.87
CA ALA A 165 -7.01 7.89 12.97
C ALA A 165 -8.46 8.26 12.61
N ALA A 166 -8.66 9.32 11.82
CA ALA A 166 -9.98 9.74 11.37
C ALA A 166 -10.60 8.82 10.29
N GLU A 167 -9.78 8.14 9.50
CA GLU A 167 -10.21 7.26 8.40
C GLU A 167 -10.35 5.79 8.82
N SER A 168 -9.75 5.41 9.95
CA SER A 168 -9.81 4.06 10.52
C SER A 168 -10.07 4.16 12.01
N ASP A 169 -10.64 3.15 12.65
CA ASP A 169 -10.76 3.07 14.12
C ASP A 169 -9.38 2.89 14.81
N GLY A 170 -8.33 3.49 14.21
CA GLY A 170 -6.95 3.39 14.66
C GLY A 170 -6.69 4.30 15.86
N ASP A 171 -5.87 3.81 16.78
CA ASP A 171 -5.36 4.57 17.92
C ASP A 171 -4.15 5.43 17.47
N ALA A 172 -4.34 6.76 17.45
CA ALA A 172 -3.29 7.71 17.06
C ALA A 172 -2.08 7.67 18.02
N GLU A 173 -2.28 7.33 19.29
CA GLU A 173 -1.20 7.22 20.27
C GLU A 173 -0.36 5.95 20.02
N ALA A 174 -1.02 4.82 19.75
CA ALA A 174 -0.34 3.59 19.35
C ALA A 174 0.43 3.76 18.03
N LEU A 175 -0.16 4.48 17.04
CA LEU A 175 0.54 4.84 15.79
C LEU A 175 1.80 5.66 16.05
N ARG A 176 1.73 6.66 16.92
CA ARG A 176 2.88 7.50 17.29
C ARG A 176 3.96 6.67 17.96
N ALA A 177 3.61 5.92 19.00
CA ALA A 177 4.55 5.09 19.76
C ALA A 177 5.25 4.05 18.87
N GLY A 178 4.49 3.34 18.02
CA GLY A 178 5.05 2.35 17.07
C GLY A 178 5.97 2.99 16.03
N THR A 179 5.64 4.19 15.55
CA THR A 179 6.45 4.93 14.58
C THR A 179 7.75 5.45 15.20
N GLU A 180 7.71 5.98 16.42
CA GLU A 180 8.90 6.43 17.15
C GLU A 180 9.85 5.27 17.43
N ALA A 181 9.33 4.14 17.91
CA ALA A 181 10.13 2.94 18.12
C ALA A 181 10.75 2.40 16.80
N ALA A 182 10.03 2.49 15.67
CA ALA A 182 10.56 2.14 14.36
C ALA A 182 11.67 3.10 13.91
N ALA A 183 11.52 4.41 14.16
CA ALA A 183 12.53 5.43 13.84
C ALA A 183 13.83 5.19 14.63
N GLU A 184 13.74 4.91 15.93
CA GLU A 184 14.91 4.67 16.80
C GLU A 184 15.68 3.40 16.42
N ARG A 185 14.96 2.31 16.09
CA ARG A 185 15.57 1.01 15.80
C ARG A 185 16.00 0.85 14.35
N GLY A 186 15.39 1.62 13.44
CA GLY A 186 15.51 1.43 12.00
C GLY A 186 14.84 0.14 11.49
N TRP A 187 13.89 -0.42 12.23
CA TRP A 187 13.05 -1.56 11.88
C TRP A 187 11.87 -1.69 12.85
N CYS A 188 10.88 -2.48 12.47
CA CYS A 188 9.75 -2.77 13.34
C CYS A 188 9.32 -4.23 13.18
N VAL A 189 8.86 -4.85 14.28
CA VAL A 189 8.11 -6.12 14.28
C VAL A 189 6.80 -5.92 15.00
N THR A 190 5.74 -6.52 14.48
CA THR A 190 4.40 -6.49 15.07
C THR A 190 3.78 -7.88 15.07
N HIS A 191 2.94 -8.16 16.06
CA HIS A 191 2.30 -9.45 16.25
C HIS A 191 0.77 -9.27 16.38
N GLY A 192 0.03 -9.71 15.37
CA GLY A 192 -1.44 -9.70 15.40
C GLY A 192 -2.12 -8.33 15.32
N GLU A 193 -1.38 -7.23 15.16
CA GLU A 193 -1.94 -5.88 15.22
C GLU A 193 -2.87 -5.56 14.05
N ARG A 194 -2.48 -5.93 12.83
CA ARG A 194 -3.32 -5.72 11.65
C ARG A 194 -4.36 -6.83 11.50
N GLU A 195 -3.95 -8.04 11.78
CA GLU A 195 -4.77 -9.24 11.61
C GLU A 195 -4.36 -10.28 12.67
N PRO A 196 -5.28 -10.73 13.52
CA PRO A 196 -4.98 -11.75 14.54
C PRO A 196 -4.30 -12.97 13.94
N GLY A 197 -3.21 -13.42 14.57
CA GLY A 197 -2.46 -14.58 14.12
C GLY A 197 -1.45 -14.31 13.00
N ASN A 198 -1.37 -13.09 12.47
CA ASN A 198 -0.40 -12.67 11.47
C ASN A 198 0.63 -11.70 12.08
N SER A 199 1.91 -11.92 11.79
CA SER A 199 3.02 -11.06 12.23
C SER A 199 3.80 -10.56 11.04
N GLY A 200 4.48 -9.43 11.21
CA GLY A 200 5.34 -8.85 10.19
C GLY A 200 6.56 -8.17 10.79
N LEU A 201 7.65 -8.21 10.05
CA LEU A 201 8.87 -7.46 10.33
C LEU A 201 9.22 -6.64 9.10
N ALA A 202 9.56 -5.36 9.29
CA ALA A 202 9.83 -4.42 8.23
C ALA A 202 11.10 -3.60 8.48
N VAL A 203 11.79 -3.25 7.39
CA VAL A 203 12.94 -2.35 7.38
C VAL A 203 12.83 -1.36 6.23
N PRO A 204 13.40 -0.14 6.32
CA PRO A 204 13.49 0.76 5.18
C PRO A 204 14.48 0.20 4.14
N VAL A 205 14.22 0.48 2.87
CA VAL A 205 15.21 0.26 1.81
C VAL A 205 16.14 1.48 1.78
N PRO A 206 17.47 1.31 1.91
CA PRO A 206 18.41 2.43 1.94
C PRO A 206 18.64 3.05 0.55
N PHE A 207 19.05 4.34 0.53
CA PHE A 207 19.46 5.06 -0.68
C PHE A 207 20.87 5.64 -0.47
N PRO A 208 21.93 4.81 -0.58
CA PRO A 208 23.30 5.24 -0.25
C PRO A 208 23.86 6.25 -1.25
N ASP A 209 23.43 6.17 -2.54
CA ASP A 209 24.05 6.90 -3.64
C ASP A 209 23.24 8.12 -4.11
N GLY A 210 22.25 8.58 -3.34
CA GLY A 210 21.42 9.70 -3.73
C GLY A 210 20.37 10.10 -2.71
N PRO A 211 19.56 11.13 -3.00
CA PRO A 211 18.45 11.50 -2.15
C PRO A 211 17.41 10.36 -2.12
N ALA A 212 16.80 10.15 -0.97
CA ALA A 212 15.67 9.25 -0.88
C ALA A 212 14.55 9.71 -1.84
N PRO A 213 13.84 8.77 -2.51
CA PRO A 213 12.71 9.13 -3.35
C PRO A 213 11.62 9.80 -2.51
N ALA A 214 10.71 10.53 -3.16
CA ALA A 214 9.56 11.14 -2.50
C ALA A 214 8.66 10.11 -1.77
N ARG A 215 8.77 8.83 -2.15
CA ARG A 215 8.09 7.69 -1.54
C ARG A 215 9.09 6.60 -1.21
N PRO A 216 9.85 6.71 -0.11
CA PRO A 216 10.83 5.69 0.25
C PRO A 216 10.15 4.33 0.46
N PRO A 217 10.62 3.26 -0.21
CA PRO A 217 10.04 1.94 -0.05
C PRO A 217 10.50 1.25 1.24
N VAL A 218 9.68 0.33 1.70
CA VAL A 218 9.91 -0.52 2.86
C VAL A 218 9.82 -1.97 2.45
N LEU A 219 10.80 -2.77 2.83
CA LEU A 219 10.82 -4.21 2.65
C LEU A 219 10.32 -4.89 3.92
N ALA A 220 9.40 -5.84 3.78
CA ALA A 220 8.85 -6.57 4.91
C ALA A 220 8.75 -8.07 4.65
N VAL A 221 8.84 -8.85 5.72
CA VAL A 221 8.43 -10.26 5.77
C VAL A 221 7.18 -10.37 6.61
N GLY A 222 6.22 -11.22 6.18
CA GLY A 222 4.96 -11.41 6.88
C GLY A 222 4.50 -12.86 6.84
N GLY A 223 3.93 -13.32 7.95
CA GLY A 223 3.45 -14.70 8.08
C GLY A 223 2.81 -15.00 9.43
N PRO A 224 2.43 -16.25 9.69
CA PRO A 224 1.80 -16.68 10.93
C PRO A 224 2.65 -16.36 12.17
N THR A 225 2.02 -15.81 13.20
CA THR A 225 2.68 -15.39 14.44
C THR A 225 3.52 -16.47 15.10
N VAL A 226 3.08 -17.73 14.99
CA VAL A 226 3.80 -18.88 15.57
C VAL A 226 5.21 -19.09 15.00
N ARG A 227 5.53 -18.46 13.87
CA ARG A 227 6.86 -18.50 13.26
C ARG A 227 7.71 -17.26 13.54
N PHE A 228 7.14 -16.22 14.14
CA PHE A 228 7.84 -14.99 14.56
C PHE A 228 8.17 -15.04 16.04
N THR A 229 8.99 -16.02 16.43
CA THR A 229 9.43 -16.20 17.82
C THR A 229 10.60 -15.28 18.15
N GLU A 230 10.76 -14.93 19.43
CA GLU A 230 11.80 -13.98 19.89
C GLU A 230 13.23 -14.38 19.47
N ASP A 231 13.54 -15.67 19.47
CA ASP A 231 14.83 -16.21 19.03
C ASP A 231 15.07 -16.06 17.52
N LYS A 232 14.04 -15.99 16.70
CA LYS A 232 14.14 -15.81 15.23
C LYS A 232 14.20 -14.35 14.79
N ILE A 233 13.61 -13.44 15.55
CA ILE A 233 13.56 -12.01 15.18
C ILE A 233 14.93 -11.42 14.82
N PRO A 234 16.01 -11.62 15.60
CA PRO A 234 17.33 -11.09 15.22
C PRO A 234 17.83 -11.59 13.87
N GLY A 235 17.61 -12.87 13.56
CA GLY A 235 17.95 -13.46 12.27
C GLY A 235 17.14 -12.87 11.13
N PHE A 236 15.84 -12.67 11.33
CA PHE A 236 14.95 -12.02 10.34
C PHE A 236 15.38 -10.58 10.07
N VAL A 237 15.69 -9.80 11.11
CA VAL A 237 16.18 -8.41 10.96
C VAL A 237 17.42 -8.37 10.06
N LEU A 238 18.41 -9.22 10.33
CA LEU A 238 19.65 -9.28 9.54
C LEU A 238 19.38 -9.68 8.08
N ALA A 239 18.55 -10.70 7.86
CA ALA A 239 18.23 -11.20 6.53
C ALA A 239 17.46 -10.14 5.71
N VAL A 240 16.44 -9.49 6.31
CA VAL A 240 15.65 -8.46 5.65
C VAL A 240 16.48 -7.22 5.34
N ARG A 241 17.34 -6.76 6.26
CA ARG A 241 18.26 -5.62 6.02
C ARG A 241 19.22 -5.92 4.87
N ARG A 242 19.87 -7.08 4.86
CA ARG A 242 20.76 -7.51 3.78
C ARG A 242 20.02 -7.51 2.42
N CYS A 243 18.82 -8.05 2.39
CA CYS A 243 18.01 -8.03 1.18
C CYS A 243 17.64 -6.61 0.75
N ALA A 244 17.27 -5.71 1.67
CA ALA A 244 16.97 -4.31 1.39
C ALA A 244 18.18 -3.57 0.79
N GLU A 245 19.37 -3.80 1.32
CA GLU A 245 20.63 -3.28 0.77
C GLU A 245 20.93 -3.84 -0.63
N ASP A 246 20.69 -5.15 -0.84
CA ASP A 246 20.85 -5.77 -2.15
C ASP A 246 19.89 -5.18 -3.18
N ILE A 247 18.62 -4.97 -2.82
CA ILE A 247 17.60 -4.34 -3.67
C ILE A 247 18.00 -2.90 -4.01
N ALA A 248 18.50 -2.14 -3.04
CA ALA A 248 19.00 -0.78 -3.28
C ALA A 248 20.10 -0.74 -4.36
N ARG A 249 20.98 -1.74 -4.39
CA ARG A 249 22.06 -1.87 -5.39
C ARG A 249 21.61 -2.45 -6.72
N THR A 250 20.65 -3.38 -6.71
CA THR A 250 20.20 -4.08 -7.93
C THR A 250 19.09 -3.35 -8.68
N GLY A 251 18.48 -2.36 -8.04
CA GLY A 251 17.46 -1.46 -8.60
C GLY A 251 16.08 -1.65 -8.00
N LEU A 252 15.35 -0.57 -8.01
CA LEU A 252 13.95 -0.44 -7.56
C LEU A 252 13.03 -0.21 -8.77
N PRO A 253 11.71 -0.29 -8.61
CA PRO A 253 10.78 0.11 -9.66
C PRO A 253 11.13 1.50 -10.25
N PRO A 254 11.06 1.68 -11.60
CA PRO A 254 11.42 2.94 -12.24
C PRO A 254 10.68 4.17 -11.68
N ALA A 255 9.43 4.00 -11.26
CA ALA A 255 8.62 5.07 -10.68
C ALA A 255 9.15 5.61 -9.33
N LEU A 256 10.18 4.98 -8.74
CA LEU A 256 10.81 5.44 -7.50
C LEU A 256 12.05 6.33 -7.73
N TYR A 257 12.42 6.57 -8.97
CA TYR A 257 13.49 7.47 -9.38
C TYR A 257 12.93 8.67 -10.13
#